data_32b8adea3184d87cb65eaacbc0555c85
#
_entry.id   32b8adea3184d87cb65eaacbc0555c85
#
_cell.length_a   1.000
_cell.length_b   1.000
_cell.length_c   1.000
_cell.angle_alpha   90.00
_cell.angle_beta   90.00
_cell.angle_gamma   90.00
#
_symmetry.space_group_name_H-M   'P 1'
#
loop_
_entity.id
_entity.type
_entity.pdbx_description
1 polymer ?
#
loop_
_entity_poly.entity_id
_entity_poly.type
_entity_poly.pdbx_seq_one_letter_code
_entity_poly.pdbx_strand_id
1 'polypeptide(L)'
;MTLTPSRWLAASLVAVSLALAGCATQPLQQSAAAAAHPAAPPTPIVPGRVLQERLLALDPDHISDADVHDVLARGPTPRIMLLYGGIYPVKPIMQSFGYFLVRMGYPEARIRDPGDQDWSYSPYDDAAKLAGIVAWDYERTGVRPMLIGHSQGGMQAVKVLHELAGHFDDSLRVYDPLKGAFEDRTTIVDPLTHQTRPVVGLSASYASAVGAGGATYLMPNQWMMVDKLQSIPNTVDEFTGFAIPVDLLGGDSHYTHNGTATVRNVDLPMTYSHVFVPAAGSLPENPEVRNWINAYVPGGKHDTSSLPIEAAQHVLWAADVWYSIKKHWCLEAQRLVRAERMRPPTQNAERIRVPDERASRTEASTESASR
;
A
#
# COMPACT_ATOMS: atom_id res chain seq x y z
N MET A 1 -29.17 29.22 -60.28
CA MET A 1 -27.78 29.36 -60.66
C MET A 1 -27.02 28.30 -59.87
N THR A 2 -27.01 27.07 -60.26
CA THR A 2 -26.15 26.27 -61.16
C THR A 2 -24.69 26.65 -61.09
N LEU A 3 -23.86 25.75 -60.59
CA LEU A 3 -22.71 25.13 -61.22
C LEU A 3 -21.95 24.21 -60.23
N THR A 4 -22.02 22.92 -60.46
CA THR A 4 -21.03 21.86 -60.23
C THR A 4 -20.07 21.82 -61.44
N PRO A 5 -19.07 20.92 -61.64
CA PRO A 5 -18.20 20.09 -60.78
C PRO A 5 -16.74 20.04 -61.35
N SER A 6 -15.89 19.21 -60.76
CA SER A 6 -14.92 18.29 -61.41
C SER A 6 -13.79 17.90 -60.46
N ARG A 7 -13.62 16.62 -60.08
CA ARG A 7 -12.89 15.51 -60.71
C ARG A 7 -11.43 15.87 -61.09
N TRP A 8 -10.46 15.20 -60.49
CA TRP A 8 -9.49 14.34 -61.15
C TRP A 8 -8.75 13.43 -60.17
N LEU A 9 -8.75 12.18 -60.51
CA LEU A 9 -8.01 11.02 -60.11
C LEU A 9 -6.52 11.17 -60.43
N ALA A 10 -5.64 10.55 -59.60
CA ALA A 10 -4.48 9.84 -60.09
C ALA A 10 -4.00 8.79 -59.05
N ALA A 11 -4.15 7.57 -59.43
CA ALA A 11 -3.55 6.39 -58.82
C ALA A 11 -2.08 6.30 -59.23
N SER A 12 -1.22 5.86 -58.32
CA SER A 12 0.11 5.33 -58.68
C SER A 12 0.37 4.07 -57.85
N LEU A 13 0.19 2.95 -58.53
CA LEU A 13 0.72 1.63 -58.19
C LEU A 13 2.24 1.66 -58.46
N VAL A 14 3.01 1.24 -57.46
CA VAL A 14 4.38 0.74 -57.71
C VAL A 14 4.46 -0.69 -57.09
N ALA A 15 4.51 -1.64 -58.00
CA ALA A 15 4.90 -3.01 -57.76
C ALA A 15 6.42 -3.10 -57.68
N VAL A 16 6.97 -3.73 -56.63
CA VAL A 16 8.35 -4.19 -56.59
C VAL A 16 8.39 -5.69 -56.34
N SER A 17 9.06 -6.30 -57.24
CA SER A 17 9.14 -7.73 -57.50
C SER A 17 9.97 -8.48 -56.46
N LEU A 18 9.57 -9.77 -56.22
CA LEU A 18 10.29 -10.80 -55.49
C LEU A 18 11.74 -10.98 -55.99
N ALA A 19 12.66 -11.11 -55.03
CA ALA A 19 13.90 -11.88 -55.20
C ALA A 19 13.90 -12.99 -54.12
N LEU A 20 13.67 -14.20 -54.58
CA LEU A 20 13.88 -15.43 -53.81
C LEU A 20 15.39 -15.70 -53.76
N ALA A 21 15.98 -15.61 -52.57
CA ALA A 21 17.26 -16.22 -52.26
C ALA A 21 17.03 -17.23 -51.10
N GLY A 22 17.10 -18.50 -51.43
CA GLY A 22 17.03 -19.59 -50.47
C GLY A 22 18.26 -19.58 -49.58
N CYS A 23 18.04 -19.51 -48.26
CA CYS A 23 19.01 -19.93 -47.26
C CYS A 23 18.45 -21.08 -46.46
N ALA A 24 19.24 -22.14 -46.39
CA ALA A 24 18.95 -23.38 -45.70
C ALA A 24 18.55 -23.14 -44.23
N THR A 25 17.39 -23.65 -43.86
CA THR A 25 16.94 -23.72 -42.48
C THR A 25 17.75 -24.76 -41.72
N GLN A 26 18.70 -24.32 -40.91
CA GLN A 26 19.18 -25.14 -39.78
C GLN A 26 18.11 -25.15 -38.71
N PRO A 27 17.78 -26.33 -38.13
CA PRO A 27 16.88 -26.36 -36.98
C PRO A 27 17.61 -25.70 -35.81
N LEU A 28 17.05 -24.57 -35.34
CA LEU A 28 17.41 -23.98 -34.04
C LEU A 28 17.08 -25.03 -32.98
N GLN A 29 18.11 -25.65 -32.43
CA GLN A 29 18.01 -26.34 -31.15
C GLN A 29 17.49 -25.33 -30.15
N GLN A 30 16.21 -25.41 -29.80
CA GLN A 30 15.69 -24.79 -28.60
C GLN A 30 16.46 -25.39 -27.42
N SER A 31 17.50 -24.69 -26.99
CA SER A 31 18.05 -24.84 -25.67
C SER A 31 16.89 -24.64 -24.71
N ALA A 32 16.45 -25.71 -24.06
CA ALA A 32 15.52 -25.62 -22.95
C ALA A 32 16.17 -24.67 -21.93
N ALA A 33 15.73 -23.42 -21.92
CA ALA A 33 16.09 -22.48 -20.87
C ALA A 33 15.64 -23.18 -19.59
N ALA A 34 16.59 -23.62 -18.80
CA ALA A 34 16.34 -24.11 -17.45
C ALA A 34 15.50 -23.05 -16.79
N ALA A 35 14.29 -23.39 -16.39
CA ALA A 35 13.40 -22.50 -15.67
C ALA A 35 14.20 -21.99 -14.47
N ALA A 36 14.62 -20.74 -14.53
CA ALA A 36 15.30 -20.10 -13.44
C ALA A 36 14.36 -20.21 -12.24
N HIS A 37 14.75 -20.96 -11.23
CA HIS A 37 14.01 -21.02 -9.97
C HIS A 37 13.85 -19.57 -9.54
N PRO A 38 12.63 -19.08 -9.25
CA PRO A 38 12.46 -17.72 -8.74
C PRO A 38 13.37 -17.60 -7.52
N ALA A 39 14.19 -16.54 -7.51
CA ALA A 39 15.04 -16.24 -6.36
C ALA A 39 14.17 -16.25 -5.11
N ALA A 40 14.61 -16.94 -4.06
CA ALA A 40 13.87 -17.01 -2.82
C ALA A 40 13.51 -15.59 -2.37
N PRO A 41 12.25 -15.32 -1.97
CA PRO A 41 11.84 -13.99 -1.53
C PRO A 41 12.75 -13.54 -0.38
N PRO A 42 13.08 -12.24 -0.30
CA PRO A 42 13.88 -11.73 0.79
C PRO A 42 13.20 -12.03 2.11
N THR A 43 13.96 -12.54 3.05
CA THR A 43 13.43 -12.90 4.37
C THR A 43 13.13 -11.64 5.17
N PRO A 44 11.99 -11.55 5.87
CA PRO A 44 11.68 -10.43 6.75
C PRO A 44 12.81 -10.14 7.75
N ILE A 45 13.12 -8.85 7.93
CA ILE A 45 14.11 -8.44 8.95
C ILE A 45 13.43 -8.51 10.31
N VAL A 46 13.85 -9.45 11.14
CA VAL A 46 13.36 -9.61 12.51
C VAL A 46 14.28 -8.84 13.47
N PRO A 47 13.73 -8.00 14.33
CA PRO A 47 14.53 -7.21 15.27
C PRO A 47 15.22 -8.10 16.31
N GLY A 48 16.30 -7.58 16.92
CA GLY A 48 16.99 -8.25 18.02
C GLY A 48 16.08 -8.47 19.25
N ARG A 49 16.43 -9.42 20.10
CA ARG A 49 15.60 -9.92 21.21
C ARG A 49 15.06 -8.82 22.14
N VAL A 50 15.89 -7.83 22.49
CA VAL A 50 15.47 -6.72 23.37
C VAL A 50 14.35 -5.91 22.75
N LEU A 51 14.45 -5.60 21.44
CA LEU A 51 13.38 -4.86 20.74
C LEU A 51 12.13 -5.71 20.57
N GLN A 52 12.27 -7.04 20.34
CA GLN A 52 11.13 -7.95 20.32
C GLN A 52 10.33 -7.92 21.63
N GLU A 53 11.04 -7.94 22.78
CA GLU A 53 10.40 -7.89 24.10
C GLU A 53 9.65 -6.57 24.31
N ARG A 54 10.27 -5.45 23.93
CA ARG A 54 9.63 -4.13 23.98
C ARG A 54 8.38 -4.06 23.07
N LEU A 55 8.46 -4.58 21.84
CA LEU A 55 7.32 -4.64 20.92
C LEU A 55 6.18 -5.45 21.49
N LEU A 56 6.45 -6.62 22.06
CA LEU A 56 5.42 -7.48 22.65
C LEU A 56 4.79 -6.92 23.93
N ALA A 57 5.47 -6.00 24.61
CA ALA A 57 4.95 -5.33 25.80
C ALA A 57 4.04 -4.13 25.51
N LEU A 58 4.02 -3.63 24.26
CA LEU A 58 3.15 -2.52 23.89
C LEU A 58 1.68 -2.92 23.95
N ASP A 59 0.84 -1.99 24.42
CA ASP A 59 -0.62 -2.08 24.28
C ASP A 59 -1.01 -1.40 22.95
N PRO A 60 -1.58 -2.13 21.97
CA PRO A 60 -1.93 -1.56 20.67
C PRO A 60 -2.95 -0.40 20.73
N ASP A 61 -3.80 -0.38 21.75
CA ASP A 61 -4.81 0.66 21.90
C ASP A 61 -4.27 1.92 22.61
N HIS A 62 -3.05 1.87 23.17
CA HIS A 62 -2.44 2.96 23.95
C HIS A 62 -1.00 3.24 23.55
N ILE A 63 -0.73 3.42 22.26
CA ILE A 63 0.62 3.74 21.73
C ILE A 63 0.92 5.23 21.93
N SER A 64 1.92 5.51 22.77
CA SER A 64 2.42 6.86 23.00
C SER A 64 3.37 7.37 21.89
N ASP A 65 3.67 8.67 21.90
CA ASP A 65 4.68 9.26 20.99
C ASP A 65 6.08 8.64 21.22
N ALA A 66 6.44 8.36 22.48
CA ALA A 66 7.69 7.68 22.81
C ALA A 66 7.73 6.24 22.27
N ASP A 67 6.64 5.50 22.33
CA ASP A 67 6.54 4.15 21.77
C ASP A 67 6.73 4.14 20.26
N VAL A 68 6.21 5.16 19.58
CA VAL A 68 6.45 5.32 18.14
C VAL A 68 7.94 5.48 17.86
N HIS A 69 8.61 6.43 18.49
CA HIS A 69 10.00 6.76 18.18
C HIS A 69 11.01 5.71 18.70
N ASP A 70 10.79 5.17 19.89
CA ASP A 70 11.75 4.32 20.58
C ASP A 70 11.56 2.82 20.31
N VAL A 71 10.40 2.42 19.83
CA VAL A 71 10.05 1.00 19.64
C VAL A 71 9.58 0.74 18.22
N LEU A 72 8.45 1.31 17.79
CA LEU A 72 7.83 0.98 16.50
C LEU A 72 8.70 1.37 15.31
N ALA A 73 9.28 2.59 15.30
CA ALA A 73 10.12 3.08 14.21
C ALA A 73 11.43 2.28 14.02
N ARG A 74 11.79 1.47 15.01
CA ARG A 74 12.97 0.58 14.96
C ARG A 74 12.61 -0.87 14.61
N GLY A 75 11.31 -1.16 14.50
CA GLY A 75 10.76 -2.49 14.26
C GLY A 75 10.23 -2.69 12.84
N PRO A 76 9.60 -3.84 12.62
CA PRO A 76 8.89 -4.09 11.38
C PRO A 76 7.77 -3.06 11.18
N THR A 77 7.77 -2.42 10.01
CA THR A 77 6.85 -1.31 9.71
C THR A 77 6.00 -1.64 8.49
N PRO A 78 4.67 -1.68 8.58
CA PRO A 78 3.78 -1.80 7.43
C PRO A 78 4.03 -0.71 6.38
N ARG A 79 3.74 -0.97 5.12
CA ARG A 79 3.65 0.07 4.10
C ARG A 79 2.32 0.78 4.23
N ILE A 80 2.32 2.11 4.16
CA ILE A 80 1.10 2.90 3.96
C ILE A 80 1.02 3.28 2.49
N MET A 81 -0.05 2.85 1.83
CA MET A 81 -0.39 3.23 0.47
C MET A 81 -1.40 4.37 0.54
N LEU A 82 -0.96 5.59 0.26
CA LEU A 82 -1.82 6.76 0.18
C LEU A 82 -2.45 6.82 -1.22
N LEU A 83 -3.77 7.05 -1.31
CA LEU A 83 -4.49 7.15 -2.57
C LEU A 83 -5.20 8.50 -2.64
N TYR A 84 -4.80 9.35 -3.60
CA TYR A 84 -5.36 10.70 -3.72
C TYR A 84 -6.71 10.72 -4.47
N GLY A 85 -7.42 11.85 -4.40
CA GLY A 85 -8.73 12.04 -5.05
C GLY A 85 -8.63 12.22 -6.56
N GLY A 86 -9.79 12.20 -7.24
CA GLY A 86 -9.89 12.13 -8.69
C GLY A 86 -9.49 13.39 -9.48
N ILE A 87 -9.19 14.53 -8.83
CA ILE A 87 -8.76 15.76 -9.49
C ILE A 87 -7.33 16.11 -9.09
N TYR A 88 -6.53 16.62 -10.03
CA TYR A 88 -5.09 16.87 -9.83
C TYR A 88 -4.74 17.72 -8.59
N PRO A 89 -5.46 18.82 -8.22
CA PRO A 89 -5.12 19.61 -7.04
C PRO A 89 -5.07 18.84 -5.73
N VAL A 90 -5.72 17.67 -5.63
CA VAL A 90 -5.74 16.87 -4.39
C VAL A 90 -4.52 15.95 -4.22
N LYS A 91 -3.69 15.74 -5.25
CA LYS A 91 -2.42 14.97 -5.12
C LYS A 91 -1.46 15.63 -4.12
N PRO A 92 -1.09 16.92 -4.23
CA PRO A 92 -0.27 17.59 -3.21
C PRO A 92 -0.95 17.67 -1.83
N ILE A 93 -2.29 17.66 -1.77
CA ILE A 93 -3.01 17.63 -0.50
C ILE A 93 -2.85 16.27 0.19
N MET A 94 -2.94 15.14 -0.54
CA MET A 94 -2.63 13.82 0.02
C MET A 94 -1.14 13.69 0.39
N GLN A 95 -0.23 14.30 -0.37
CA GLN A 95 1.18 14.39 0.00
C GLN A 95 1.38 15.15 1.33
N SER A 96 0.56 16.17 1.61
CA SER A 96 0.56 16.85 2.91
C SER A 96 0.27 15.88 4.06
N PHE A 97 -0.64 14.93 3.88
CA PHE A 97 -0.85 13.87 4.86
C PHE A 97 0.37 12.94 5.00
N GLY A 98 1.07 12.65 3.91
CA GLY A 98 2.36 11.94 3.97
C GLY A 98 3.39 12.67 4.86
N TYR A 99 3.51 13.98 4.72
CA TYR A 99 4.36 14.80 5.60
C TYR A 99 3.90 14.77 7.07
N PHE A 100 2.58 14.80 7.31
CA PHE A 100 2.04 14.61 8.66
C PHE A 100 2.54 13.31 9.27
N LEU A 101 2.42 12.18 8.57
CA LEU A 101 2.86 10.87 9.06
C LEU A 101 4.36 10.85 9.39
N VAL A 102 5.19 11.41 8.52
CA VAL A 102 6.65 11.50 8.76
C VAL A 102 6.96 12.34 10.02
N ARG A 103 6.29 13.48 10.18
CA ARG A 103 6.46 14.34 11.35
C ARG A 103 5.94 13.71 12.64
N MET A 104 4.99 12.79 12.54
CA MET A 104 4.52 11.95 13.66
C MET A 104 5.42 10.73 13.93
N GLY A 105 6.50 10.54 13.17
CA GLY A 105 7.51 9.49 13.39
C GLY A 105 7.36 8.26 12.51
N TYR A 106 6.47 8.26 11.50
CA TYR A 106 6.38 7.14 10.57
C TYR A 106 7.54 7.17 9.56
N PRO A 107 8.22 6.05 9.27
CA PRO A 107 9.33 6.03 8.32
C PRO A 107 8.90 6.38 6.88
N GLU A 108 9.49 7.43 6.30
CA GLU A 108 9.16 7.94 4.97
C GLU A 108 9.25 6.87 3.88
N ALA A 109 10.28 6.01 3.94
CA ALA A 109 10.47 4.91 2.99
C ALA A 109 9.32 3.87 3.00
N ARG A 110 8.48 3.88 4.04
CA ARG A 110 7.30 3.00 4.15
C ARG A 110 6.01 3.67 3.69
N ILE A 111 6.08 4.95 3.26
CA ILE A 111 4.98 5.70 2.66
C ILE A 111 5.20 5.84 1.15
N ARG A 112 6.41 6.20 0.73
CA ARG A 112 6.73 6.39 -0.69
C ARG A 112 6.62 5.09 -1.49
N ASP A 113 6.13 5.18 -2.70
CA ASP A 113 6.18 4.07 -3.65
C ASP A 113 7.63 3.60 -3.84
N PRO A 114 7.92 2.29 -3.78
CA PRO A 114 9.29 1.81 -3.91
C PRO A 114 9.85 1.95 -5.33
N GLY A 115 8.99 2.06 -6.36
CA GLY A 115 9.41 2.16 -7.75
C GLY A 115 9.77 3.59 -8.17
N ASP A 116 8.80 4.51 -8.09
CA ASP A 116 8.94 5.88 -8.58
C ASP A 116 9.16 6.93 -7.48
N GLN A 117 9.12 6.51 -6.21
CA GLN A 117 9.27 7.36 -5.03
C GLN A 117 8.16 8.42 -4.88
N ASP A 118 7.03 8.24 -5.53
CA ASP A 118 5.88 9.13 -5.33
C ASP A 118 5.26 8.94 -3.93
N TRP A 119 4.57 9.98 -3.45
CA TRP A 119 3.92 9.97 -2.14
C TRP A 119 2.59 9.25 -2.11
N SER A 120 1.94 9.14 -3.27
CA SER A 120 0.59 8.59 -3.32
C SER A 120 0.26 8.02 -4.69
N TYR A 121 -0.59 7.01 -4.70
CA TYR A 121 -1.06 6.33 -5.90
C TYR A 121 -2.25 7.05 -6.52
N SER A 122 -2.36 6.93 -7.83
CA SER A 122 -3.48 7.48 -8.58
C SER A 122 -4.79 6.70 -8.32
N PRO A 123 -5.93 7.39 -8.17
CA PRO A 123 -7.23 6.72 -8.11
C PRO A 123 -7.63 6.05 -9.43
N TYR A 124 -6.87 6.31 -10.50
CA TYR A 124 -7.06 5.73 -11.83
C TYR A 124 -6.09 4.59 -12.14
N ASP A 125 -5.20 4.27 -11.20
CA ASP A 125 -4.36 3.08 -11.32
C ASP A 125 -5.23 1.81 -11.35
N ASP A 126 -4.71 0.76 -11.99
CA ASP A 126 -5.35 -0.54 -11.95
C ASP A 126 -5.37 -1.07 -10.50
N ALA A 127 -6.56 -1.39 -9.99
CA ALA A 127 -6.72 -1.92 -8.64
C ALA A 127 -6.03 -3.27 -8.46
N ALA A 128 -5.98 -4.11 -9.50
CA ALA A 128 -5.24 -5.36 -9.50
C ALA A 128 -3.71 -5.12 -9.37
N LYS A 129 -3.18 -4.05 -9.99
CA LYS A 129 -1.79 -3.61 -9.78
C LYS A 129 -1.54 -3.26 -8.31
N LEU A 130 -2.41 -2.45 -7.71
CA LEU A 130 -2.27 -2.03 -6.31
C LEU A 130 -2.38 -3.23 -5.34
N ALA A 131 -3.30 -4.16 -5.59
CA ALA A 131 -3.43 -5.40 -4.84
C ALA A 131 -2.19 -6.31 -5.03
N GLY A 132 -1.61 -6.33 -6.23
CA GLY A 132 -0.34 -7.00 -6.52
C GLY A 132 0.85 -6.39 -5.74
N ILE A 133 0.86 -5.07 -5.52
CA ILE A 133 1.86 -4.38 -4.66
C ILE A 133 1.67 -4.79 -3.19
N VAL A 134 0.43 -4.92 -2.70
CA VAL A 134 0.14 -5.43 -1.35
C VAL A 134 0.77 -6.81 -1.16
N ALA A 135 0.60 -7.70 -2.13
CA ALA A 135 1.18 -9.04 -2.11
C ALA A 135 2.72 -9.01 -2.13
N TRP A 136 3.29 -8.20 -3.01
CA TRP A 136 4.73 -8.02 -3.16
C TRP A 136 5.40 -7.50 -1.86
N ASP A 137 4.79 -6.49 -1.22
CA ASP A 137 5.32 -5.92 0.03
C ASP A 137 5.18 -6.89 1.20
N TYR A 138 4.02 -7.54 1.34
CA TYR A 138 3.77 -8.52 2.41
C TYR A 138 4.75 -9.70 2.35
N GLU A 139 4.96 -10.29 1.17
CA GLU A 139 5.88 -11.41 0.99
C GLU A 139 7.32 -11.07 1.43
N ARG A 140 7.74 -9.81 1.24
CA ARG A 140 9.09 -9.35 1.58
C ARG A 140 9.26 -8.94 3.04
N THR A 141 8.20 -8.44 3.65
CA THR A 141 8.31 -7.79 4.96
C THR A 141 7.64 -8.59 6.08
N GLY A 142 6.70 -9.46 5.77
CA GLY A 142 5.91 -10.20 6.74
C GLY A 142 4.87 -9.36 7.49
N VAL A 143 4.76 -8.06 7.18
CA VAL A 143 3.76 -7.14 7.74
C VAL A 143 2.81 -6.67 6.65
N ARG A 144 1.51 -6.65 6.97
CA ARG A 144 0.47 -6.32 5.99
C ARG A 144 0.38 -4.81 5.77
N PRO A 145 0.33 -4.34 4.52
CA PRO A 145 0.16 -2.92 4.21
C PRO A 145 -1.15 -2.33 4.74
N MET A 146 -1.20 -0.99 4.77
CA MET A 146 -2.37 -0.18 5.08
C MET A 146 -2.76 0.67 3.87
N LEU A 147 -4.06 0.93 3.68
CA LEU A 147 -4.59 1.70 2.55
C LEU A 147 -5.33 2.92 3.08
N ILE A 148 -4.89 4.13 2.72
CA ILE A 148 -5.53 5.38 3.14
C ILE A 148 -5.96 6.16 1.92
N GLY A 149 -7.26 6.27 1.71
CA GLY A 149 -7.82 6.89 0.52
C GLY A 149 -8.68 8.12 0.80
N HIS A 150 -8.58 9.11 -0.10
CA HIS A 150 -9.40 10.30 -0.09
C HIS A 150 -10.23 10.38 -1.36
N SER A 151 -11.53 10.67 -1.25
CA SER A 151 -12.42 10.85 -2.39
C SER A 151 -12.38 9.63 -3.32
N GLN A 152 -12.10 9.83 -4.61
CA GLN A 152 -11.89 8.75 -5.58
C GLN A 152 -10.83 7.72 -5.13
N GLY A 153 -9.77 8.16 -4.44
CA GLY A 153 -8.76 7.27 -3.87
C GLY A 153 -9.30 6.42 -2.71
N GLY A 154 -10.32 6.89 -1.99
CA GLY A 154 -11.04 6.11 -0.99
C GLY A 154 -11.85 4.98 -1.64
N MET A 155 -12.56 5.26 -2.74
CA MET A 155 -13.20 4.23 -3.56
C MET A 155 -12.17 3.20 -4.07
N GLN A 156 -11.01 3.69 -4.53
CA GLN A 156 -9.92 2.83 -5.01
C GLN A 156 -9.36 1.93 -3.89
N ALA A 157 -9.24 2.43 -2.66
CA ALA A 157 -8.86 1.61 -1.51
C ALA A 157 -9.84 0.46 -1.29
N VAL A 158 -11.16 0.75 -1.29
CA VAL A 158 -12.19 -0.29 -1.18
C VAL A 158 -12.12 -1.27 -2.35
N LYS A 159 -11.88 -0.78 -3.58
CA LYS A 159 -11.75 -1.64 -4.75
C LYS A 159 -10.56 -2.60 -4.62
N VAL A 160 -9.41 -2.15 -4.10
CA VAL A 160 -8.25 -3.03 -3.81
C VAL A 160 -8.61 -4.12 -2.82
N LEU A 161 -9.41 -3.82 -1.78
CA LEU A 161 -9.89 -4.85 -0.85
C LEU A 161 -10.77 -5.89 -1.56
N HIS A 162 -11.62 -5.47 -2.51
CA HIS A 162 -12.43 -6.39 -3.31
C HIS A 162 -11.59 -7.21 -4.31
N GLU A 163 -10.51 -6.66 -4.89
CA GLU A 163 -9.55 -7.44 -5.68
C GLU A 163 -8.92 -8.54 -4.83
N LEU A 164 -8.42 -8.20 -3.64
CA LEU A 164 -7.86 -9.17 -2.70
C LEU A 164 -8.88 -10.24 -2.27
N ALA A 165 -10.18 -9.92 -2.27
CA ALA A 165 -11.25 -10.88 -2.01
C ALA A 165 -11.62 -11.77 -3.21
N GLY A 166 -11.04 -11.53 -4.39
CA GLY A 166 -11.37 -12.24 -5.62
C GLY A 166 -12.72 -11.88 -6.21
N HIS A 167 -13.27 -10.68 -5.89
CA HIS A 167 -14.60 -10.30 -6.37
C HIS A 167 -14.62 -9.81 -7.84
N PHE A 168 -13.46 -9.62 -8.47
CA PHE A 168 -13.33 -9.22 -9.87
C PHE A 168 -12.56 -10.25 -10.68
N ASP A 169 -11.50 -10.84 -10.12
CA ASP A 169 -10.69 -11.89 -10.71
C ASP A 169 -10.15 -12.80 -9.60
N ASP A 170 -10.20 -14.11 -9.80
CA ASP A 170 -9.66 -15.11 -8.87
C ASP A 170 -8.17 -15.44 -9.10
N SER A 171 -7.56 -14.83 -10.13
CA SER A 171 -6.17 -15.06 -10.57
C SER A 171 -5.26 -13.84 -10.43
N LEU A 172 -5.38 -13.10 -9.32
CA LEU A 172 -4.64 -11.87 -9.03
C LEU A 172 -3.13 -12.09 -9.01
N ARG A 173 -2.38 -11.37 -9.86
CA ARG A 173 -0.92 -11.49 -9.98
C ARG A 173 -0.17 -10.55 -9.03
N VAL A 174 1.02 -10.98 -8.60
CA VAL A 174 1.98 -10.12 -7.90
C VAL A 174 2.48 -9.02 -8.83
N TYR A 175 2.56 -7.78 -8.36
CA TYR A 175 3.17 -6.67 -9.08
C TYR A 175 4.45 -6.22 -8.39
N ASP A 176 5.57 -6.24 -9.11
CA ASP A 176 6.87 -5.75 -8.62
C ASP A 176 7.01 -4.26 -8.97
N PRO A 177 6.89 -3.34 -8.02
CA PRO A 177 6.99 -1.91 -8.27
C PRO A 177 8.40 -1.48 -8.68
N LEU A 178 9.45 -2.22 -8.27
CA LEU A 178 10.84 -1.92 -8.66
C LEU A 178 11.10 -2.21 -10.15
N LYS A 179 10.35 -3.17 -10.72
CA LYS A 179 10.41 -3.48 -12.14
C LYS A 179 9.33 -2.76 -12.96
N GLY A 180 8.31 -2.21 -12.27
CA GLY A 180 7.15 -1.61 -12.91
C GLY A 180 6.29 -2.61 -13.69
N ALA A 181 6.24 -3.88 -13.27
CA ALA A 181 5.61 -4.96 -14.02
C ALA A 181 4.96 -6.03 -13.14
N PHE A 182 3.91 -6.67 -13.67
CA PHE A 182 3.37 -7.89 -13.08
C PHE A 182 4.38 -9.05 -13.21
N GLU A 183 4.52 -9.82 -12.14
CA GLU A 183 5.23 -11.09 -12.16
C GLU A 183 4.31 -12.18 -12.74
N ASP A 184 4.91 -13.24 -13.34
CA ASP A 184 4.15 -14.36 -13.90
C ASP A 184 3.81 -15.39 -12.81
N ARG A 185 3.16 -14.91 -11.74
CA ARG A 185 2.66 -15.73 -10.64
C ARG A 185 1.47 -15.08 -9.94
N THR A 186 0.55 -15.93 -9.49
CA THR A 186 -0.65 -15.57 -8.70
C THR A 186 -0.54 -16.02 -7.24
N THR A 187 0.66 -16.46 -6.84
CA THR A 187 0.94 -16.97 -5.49
C THR A 187 2.14 -16.26 -4.89
N ILE A 188 2.19 -16.26 -3.56
CA ILE A 188 3.32 -15.82 -2.75
C ILE A 188 3.79 -16.94 -1.84
N VAL A 189 5.03 -16.86 -1.35
CA VAL A 189 5.48 -17.61 -0.19
C VAL A 189 5.15 -16.80 1.06
N ASP A 190 4.20 -17.25 1.85
CA ASP A 190 3.82 -16.56 3.09
C ASP A 190 5.01 -16.49 4.04
N PRO A 191 5.46 -15.27 4.42
CA PRO A 191 6.69 -15.10 5.21
C PRO A 191 6.58 -15.61 6.64
N LEU A 192 5.39 -15.85 7.16
CA LEU A 192 5.17 -16.35 8.51
C LEU A 192 5.12 -17.88 8.56
N THR A 193 4.49 -18.51 7.56
CA THR A 193 4.27 -19.95 7.51
C THR A 193 5.22 -20.66 6.56
N HIS A 194 5.89 -19.94 5.64
CA HIS A 194 6.70 -20.46 4.53
C HIS A 194 5.93 -21.37 3.56
N GLN A 195 4.62 -21.31 3.58
CA GLN A 195 3.77 -22.03 2.65
C GLN A 195 3.41 -21.16 1.45
N THR A 196 3.34 -21.78 0.27
CA THR A 196 2.79 -21.11 -0.90
C THR A 196 1.29 -20.92 -0.74
N ARG A 197 0.81 -19.70 -0.99
CA ARG A 197 -0.62 -19.38 -0.98
C ARG A 197 -0.98 -18.41 -2.10
N PRO A 198 -2.23 -18.38 -2.55
CA PRO A 198 -2.67 -17.42 -3.56
C PRO A 198 -2.60 -15.99 -3.03
N VAL A 199 -2.47 -15.02 -3.96
CA VAL A 199 -2.58 -13.58 -3.67
C VAL A 199 -4.01 -13.25 -3.24
N VAL A 200 -5.01 -13.82 -3.91
CA VAL A 200 -6.40 -13.77 -3.46
C VAL A 200 -6.52 -14.38 -2.06
N GLY A 201 -7.21 -13.68 -1.17
CA GLY A 201 -7.30 -14.01 0.25
C GLY A 201 -6.21 -13.39 1.12
N LEU A 202 -5.29 -12.58 0.57
CA LEU A 202 -4.46 -11.67 1.37
C LEU A 202 -5.31 -10.53 1.93
N SER A 203 -4.80 -9.87 2.97
CA SER A 203 -5.49 -8.75 3.61
C SER A 203 -4.56 -7.58 3.90
N ALA A 204 -5.11 -6.37 3.90
CA ALA A 204 -4.52 -5.20 4.53
C ALA A 204 -4.72 -5.30 6.06
N SER A 205 -3.84 -4.67 6.84
CA SER A 205 -4.04 -4.59 8.30
C SER A 205 -5.05 -3.51 8.67
N TYR A 206 -5.04 -2.39 7.96
CA TYR A 206 -5.94 -1.26 8.13
C TYR A 206 -6.28 -0.63 6.78
N ALA A 207 -7.49 -0.14 6.64
CA ALA A 207 -7.84 0.73 5.53
C ALA A 207 -8.78 1.85 5.97
N SER A 208 -8.72 2.97 5.26
CA SER A 208 -9.54 4.14 5.54
C SER A 208 -9.96 4.82 4.26
N ALA A 209 -11.20 5.33 4.24
CA ALA A 209 -11.72 6.14 3.15
C ALA A 209 -12.45 7.38 3.69
N VAL A 210 -12.15 8.55 3.15
CA VAL A 210 -12.82 9.79 3.51
C VAL A 210 -13.46 10.42 2.27
N GLY A 211 -14.75 10.77 2.37
CA GLY A 211 -15.52 11.39 1.31
C GLY A 211 -15.52 10.58 0.01
N ALA A 212 -15.63 9.25 0.11
CA ALA A 212 -15.46 8.35 -1.02
C ALA A 212 -16.79 7.84 -1.55
N GLY A 213 -17.04 8.05 -2.84
CA GLY A 213 -18.06 7.28 -3.51
C GLY A 213 -19.08 8.00 -4.36
N GLY A 214 -19.42 9.26 -4.11
CA GLY A 214 -20.43 9.96 -4.89
C GLY A 214 -20.13 10.01 -6.39
N ALA A 215 -18.88 10.25 -6.76
CA ALA A 215 -18.44 10.28 -8.15
C ALA A 215 -18.51 8.90 -8.86
N THR A 216 -18.55 7.79 -8.13
CA THR A 216 -18.65 6.43 -8.69
C THR A 216 -19.91 6.28 -9.54
N TYR A 217 -21.03 6.89 -9.15
CA TYR A 217 -22.28 6.82 -9.90
C TYR A 217 -22.22 7.60 -11.23
N LEU A 218 -21.31 8.55 -11.35
CA LEU A 218 -21.15 9.40 -12.53
C LEU A 218 -20.13 8.84 -13.55
N MET A 219 -19.30 7.87 -13.16
CA MET A 219 -18.20 7.36 -13.97
C MET A 219 -18.45 5.92 -14.44
N PRO A 220 -18.79 5.68 -15.72
CA PRO A 220 -19.11 4.33 -16.23
C PRO A 220 -18.02 3.28 -15.98
N ASN A 221 -16.75 3.66 -16.02
CA ASN A 221 -15.62 2.77 -15.75
C ASN A 221 -15.51 2.36 -14.27
N GLN A 222 -16.37 2.87 -13.40
CA GLN A 222 -16.39 2.57 -11.95
C GLN A 222 -17.72 1.92 -11.51
N TRP A 223 -18.66 1.74 -12.43
CA TRP A 223 -19.97 1.15 -12.09
C TRP A 223 -19.86 -0.25 -11.50
N MET A 224 -18.75 -0.95 -11.70
CA MET A 224 -18.47 -2.22 -11.03
C MET A 224 -18.40 -2.10 -9.49
N MET A 225 -18.23 -0.88 -8.96
CA MET A 225 -18.19 -0.59 -7.54
C MET A 225 -19.52 -0.16 -6.93
N VAL A 226 -20.56 0.11 -7.75
CA VAL A 226 -21.85 0.67 -7.27
C VAL A 226 -22.45 -0.19 -6.15
N ASP A 227 -22.43 -1.52 -6.31
CA ASP A 227 -22.97 -2.46 -5.32
C ASP A 227 -21.95 -2.92 -4.28
N LYS A 228 -20.69 -2.51 -4.40
CA LYS A 228 -19.57 -2.98 -3.56
C LYS A 228 -18.98 -1.90 -2.67
N LEU A 229 -19.13 -0.64 -3.06
CA LEU A 229 -18.45 0.48 -2.43
C LEU A 229 -18.68 0.56 -0.91
N GLN A 230 -19.90 0.33 -0.46
CA GLN A 230 -20.28 0.41 0.95
C GLN A 230 -20.15 -0.92 1.71
N SER A 231 -19.73 -1.99 1.03
CA SER A 231 -19.57 -3.32 1.63
C SER A 231 -18.09 -3.68 1.72
N ILE A 232 -17.55 -3.74 2.93
CA ILE A 232 -16.14 -4.05 3.18
C ILE A 232 -15.96 -5.57 3.28
N PRO A 233 -15.10 -6.18 2.43
CA PRO A 233 -14.81 -7.60 2.48
C PRO A 233 -13.86 -7.97 3.62
N ASN A 234 -13.71 -9.28 3.90
CA ASN A 234 -12.81 -9.82 4.94
C ASN A 234 -11.30 -9.73 4.60
N THR A 235 -10.93 -8.84 3.72
CA THR A 235 -9.54 -8.59 3.30
C THR A 235 -8.92 -7.38 3.99
N VAL A 236 -9.46 -7.01 5.13
CA VAL A 236 -8.92 -6.01 6.05
C VAL A 236 -9.33 -6.35 7.48
N ASP A 237 -8.48 -6.06 8.47
CA ASP A 237 -8.83 -6.28 9.88
C ASP A 237 -9.72 -5.15 10.41
N GLU A 238 -9.35 -3.89 10.14
CA GLU A 238 -10.14 -2.71 10.52
C GLU A 238 -10.25 -1.75 9.34
N PHE A 239 -11.46 -1.24 9.12
CA PHE A 239 -11.77 -0.20 8.13
C PHE A 239 -12.45 0.98 8.81
N THR A 240 -11.99 2.20 8.51
CA THR A 240 -12.65 3.42 8.97
C THR A 240 -13.17 4.24 7.79
N GLY A 241 -14.48 4.42 7.72
CA GLY A 241 -15.15 5.32 6.81
C GLY A 241 -15.37 6.69 7.46
N PHE A 242 -15.07 7.78 6.74
CA PHE A 242 -15.31 9.13 7.20
C PHE A 242 -16.29 9.83 6.26
N ALA A 243 -17.45 10.17 6.80
CA ALA A 243 -18.46 10.94 6.09
C ALA A 243 -18.25 12.44 6.35
N ILE A 244 -18.33 13.23 5.29
CA ILE A 244 -18.31 14.70 5.36
C ILE A 244 -19.75 15.18 5.18
N PRO A 245 -20.32 15.90 6.13
CA PRO A 245 -21.69 16.37 6.04
C PRO A 245 -21.93 17.24 4.80
N VAL A 246 -23.07 17.02 4.12
CA VAL A 246 -23.47 17.78 2.91
C VAL A 246 -22.46 17.66 1.75
N ASP A 247 -21.68 16.58 1.72
CA ASP A 247 -20.69 16.33 0.67
C ASP A 247 -21.36 15.71 -0.58
N LEU A 248 -21.61 16.52 -1.59
CA LEU A 248 -22.17 16.06 -2.86
C LEU A 248 -21.16 15.23 -3.69
N LEU A 249 -19.85 15.38 -3.45
CA LEU A 249 -18.81 14.65 -4.16
C LEU A 249 -18.51 13.30 -3.52
N GLY A 250 -18.51 13.26 -2.19
CA GLY A 250 -18.28 12.04 -1.42
C GLY A 250 -19.49 11.13 -1.33
N GLY A 251 -20.70 11.68 -1.41
CA GLY A 251 -21.93 10.94 -1.24
C GLY A 251 -22.03 10.30 0.17
N ASP A 252 -22.81 9.22 0.28
CA ASP A 252 -22.91 8.43 1.50
C ASP A 252 -21.62 7.61 1.70
N SER A 253 -20.81 8.00 2.67
CA SER A 253 -19.55 7.36 3.04
C SER A 253 -19.67 6.49 4.29
N HIS A 254 -20.84 5.90 4.54
CA HIS A 254 -21.04 4.89 5.57
C HIS A 254 -20.88 3.49 4.98
N TYR A 255 -20.16 2.66 5.71
CA TYR A 255 -19.76 1.33 5.28
C TYR A 255 -20.30 0.26 6.21
N THR A 256 -20.57 -0.90 5.62
CA THR A 256 -20.97 -2.11 6.34
C THR A 256 -19.99 -3.24 6.02
N HIS A 257 -20.05 -4.31 6.78
CA HIS A 257 -19.29 -5.53 6.48
C HIS A 257 -20.18 -6.77 6.58
N ASN A 258 -19.78 -7.81 5.88
CA ASN A 258 -20.43 -9.12 5.92
C ASN A 258 -19.42 -10.18 6.38
N GLY A 259 -18.88 -10.02 7.61
CA GLY A 259 -17.87 -10.98 8.07
C GLY A 259 -17.13 -10.54 9.32
N THR A 260 -15.81 -10.77 9.38
CA THR A 260 -14.95 -10.55 10.55
C THR A 260 -14.25 -9.20 10.58
N ALA A 261 -14.27 -8.42 9.49
CA ALA A 261 -13.68 -7.09 9.46
C ALA A 261 -14.37 -6.15 10.47
N THR A 262 -13.60 -5.40 11.23
CA THR A 262 -14.15 -4.32 12.06
C THR A 262 -14.38 -3.10 11.19
N VAL A 263 -15.62 -2.62 11.10
CA VAL A 263 -15.95 -1.39 10.35
C VAL A 263 -16.42 -0.31 11.31
N ARG A 264 -15.81 0.84 11.21
CA ARG A 264 -16.14 2.03 11.98
C ARG A 264 -16.47 3.19 11.04
N ASN A 265 -17.58 3.88 11.31
CA ASN A 265 -18.00 5.06 10.57
C ASN A 265 -17.90 6.29 11.47
N VAL A 266 -17.32 7.36 10.96
CA VAL A 266 -17.08 8.62 11.67
C VAL A 266 -17.66 9.78 10.85
N ASP A 267 -18.61 10.50 11.45
CA ASP A 267 -19.12 11.74 10.86
C ASP A 267 -18.19 12.89 11.25
N LEU A 268 -17.61 13.54 10.23
CA LEU A 268 -16.75 14.69 10.43
C LEU A 268 -17.59 15.95 10.69
N PRO A 269 -17.07 16.96 11.40
CA PRO A 269 -17.77 18.24 11.60
C PRO A 269 -18.10 18.95 10.29
N MET A 270 -19.16 19.77 10.31
CA MET A 270 -19.62 20.58 9.16
C MET A 270 -18.56 21.56 8.62
N THR A 271 -17.51 21.82 9.37
CA THR A 271 -16.39 22.70 8.97
C THR A 271 -15.39 22.02 8.04
N TYR A 272 -15.49 20.69 7.84
CA TYR A 272 -14.59 19.96 6.99
C TYR A 272 -14.91 20.16 5.51
N SER A 273 -13.89 20.45 4.74
CA SER A 273 -13.98 20.59 3.29
C SER A 273 -13.56 19.28 2.61
N HIS A 274 -14.38 18.80 1.68
CA HIS A 274 -14.06 17.59 0.90
C HIS A 274 -12.62 17.59 0.36
N VAL A 275 -12.23 18.71 -0.28
CA VAL A 275 -10.92 18.79 -0.95
C VAL A 275 -9.75 18.81 0.04
N PHE A 276 -9.92 19.47 1.19
CA PHE A 276 -8.80 19.80 2.07
C PHE A 276 -8.65 18.86 3.28
N VAL A 277 -9.51 17.86 3.48
CA VAL A 277 -9.38 16.94 4.64
C VAL A 277 -7.95 16.43 4.84
N PRO A 278 -7.21 15.97 3.80
CA PRO A 278 -5.86 15.46 3.99
C PRO A 278 -4.76 16.53 4.15
N ALA A 279 -5.11 17.84 4.18
CA ALA A 279 -4.14 18.93 4.33
C ALA A 279 -3.59 19.04 5.78
N ALA A 280 -3.08 17.95 6.32
CA ALA A 280 -2.70 17.81 7.73
C ALA A 280 -1.20 18.02 8.02
N GLY A 281 -0.38 18.30 6.99
CA GLY A 281 1.08 18.27 7.09
C GLY A 281 1.67 19.17 8.17
N SER A 282 1.12 20.36 8.40
CA SER A 282 1.60 21.31 9.41
C SER A 282 1.09 21.04 10.84
N LEU A 283 0.08 20.19 11.02
CA LEU A 283 -0.51 19.96 12.34
C LEU A 283 0.51 19.60 13.44
N PRO A 284 1.50 18.71 13.21
CA PRO A 284 2.46 18.36 14.24
C PRO A 284 3.49 19.44 14.55
N GLU A 285 3.55 20.53 13.79
CA GLU A 285 4.46 21.66 14.03
C GLU A 285 4.01 22.50 15.23
N ASN A 286 2.70 22.49 15.53
CA ASN A 286 2.15 23.11 16.73
C ASN A 286 2.14 22.07 17.87
N PRO A 287 2.85 22.32 18.99
CA PRO A 287 2.92 21.38 20.12
C PRO A 287 1.56 21.09 20.77
N GLU A 288 0.64 22.03 20.83
CA GLU A 288 -0.70 21.81 21.41
C GLU A 288 -1.51 20.88 20.53
N VAL A 289 -1.48 21.10 19.20
CA VAL A 289 -2.15 20.25 18.22
C VAL A 289 -1.55 18.85 18.23
N ARG A 290 -0.22 18.72 18.28
CA ARG A 290 0.48 17.44 18.38
C ARG A 290 0.08 16.67 19.65
N ASN A 291 0.02 17.36 20.79
CA ASN A 291 -0.39 16.75 22.05
C ASN A 291 -1.86 16.30 21.99
N TRP A 292 -2.73 17.09 21.39
CA TRP A 292 -4.13 16.75 21.21
C TRP A 292 -4.28 15.49 20.33
N ILE A 293 -3.52 15.42 19.21
CA ILE A 293 -3.51 14.24 18.33
C ILE A 293 -3.04 13.00 19.08
N ASN A 294 -1.99 13.11 19.88
CA ASN A 294 -1.45 11.97 20.65
C ASN A 294 -2.38 11.52 21.78
N ALA A 295 -3.22 12.40 22.30
CA ALA A 295 -4.22 12.09 23.34
C ALA A 295 -5.54 11.58 22.75
N TYR A 296 -5.70 11.59 21.43
CA TYR A 296 -6.95 11.19 20.78
C TYR A 296 -7.21 9.68 20.93
N VAL A 297 -8.47 9.33 21.25
CA VAL A 297 -8.97 7.95 21.30
C VAL A 297 -10.34 7.92 20.60
N PRO A 298 -10.59 7.00 19.66
CA PRO A 298 -11.86 6.89 18.95
C PRO A 298 -13.07 6.75 19.87
N GLY A 299 -14.21 7.34 19.47
CA GLY A 299 -15.48 7.23 20.20
C GLY A 299 -15.62 8.16 21.42
N GLY A 300 -14.58 8.91 21.79
CA GLY A 300 -14.63 9.94 22.83
C GLY A 300 -15.31 11.21 22.36
N LYS A 301 -15.61 12.13 23.32
CA LYS A 301 -15.95 13.50 22.99
C LYS A 301 -14.65 14.27 22.78
N HIS A 302 -14.46 14.83 21.59
CA HIS A 302 -13.25 15.56 21.24
C HIS A 302 -13.56 17.04 21.05
N ASP A 303 -13.13 17.86 22.02
CA ASP A 303 -13.25 19.31 21.92
C ASP A 303 -12.04 19.87 21.13
N THR A 304 -12.33 20.49 20.01
CA THR A 304 -11.35 21.19 19.18
C THR A 304 -11.42 22.71 19.31
N SER A 305 -12.25 23.24 20.22
CA SER A 305 -12.50 24.69 20.35
C SER A 305 -11.28 25.46 20.86
N SER A 306 -10.35 24.77 21.55
CA SER A 306 -9.09 25.38 22.02
C SER A 306 -8.00 25.39 20.95
N LEU A 307 -8.18 24.69 19.84
CA LEU A 307 -7.18 24.60 18.78
C LEU A 307 -7.32 25.73 17.77
N PRO A 308 -6.23 26.09 17.05
CA PRO A 308 -6.31 27.01 15.93
C PRO A 308 -7.37 26.57 14.91
N ILE A 309 -8.10 27.53 14.33
CA ILE A 309 -9.19 27.23 13.38
C ILE A 309 -8.70 26.38 12.21
N GLU A 310 -7.51 26.67 11.70
CA GLU A 310 -6.89 25.92 10.59
C GLU A 310 -6.64 24.46 10.98
N ALA A 311 -6.25 24.20 12.22
CA ALA A 311 -6.06 22.84 12.74
C ALA A 311 -7.40 22.12 12.94
N ALA A 312 -8.41 22.81 13.46
CA ALA A 312 -9.71 22.24 13.77
C ALA A 312 -10.43 21.64 12.54
N GLN A 313 -10.08 22.08 11.32
CA GLN A 313 -10.65 21.59 10.05
C GLN A 313 -10.03 20.29 9.54
N HIS A 314 -8.95 19.80 10.17
CA HIS A 314 -8.20 18.61 9.70
C HIS A 314 -7.89 17.65 10.82
N VAL A 315 -7.79 18.13 12.07
CA VAL A 315 -7.18 17.41 13.18
C VAL A 315 -7.92 16.14 13.57
N LEU A 316 -9.24 16.14 13.55
CA LEU A 316 -10.04 14.97 13.97
C LEU A 316 -9.81 13.78 13.03
N TRP A 317 -9.87 14.02 11.70
CA TRP A 317 -9.57 12.99 10.72
C TRP A 317 -8.13 12.49 10.84
N ALA A 318 -7.17 13.40 10.89
CA ALA A 318 -5.75 13.05 10.98
C ALA A 318 -5.43 12.27 12.26
N ALA A 319 -6.02 12.65 13.40
CA ALA A 319 -5.82 11.97 14.67
C ALA A 319 -6.45 10.57 14.70
N ASP A 320 -7.66 10.41 14.16
CA ASP A 320 -8.33 9.12 14.11
C ASP A 320 -7.59 8.13 13.21
N VAL A 321 -7.17 8.57 12.02
CA VAL A 321 -6.36 7.74 11.12
C VAL A 321 -5.01 7.43 11.75
N TRP A 322 -4.35 8.41 12.41
CA TRP A 322 -3.09 8.18 13.10
C TRP A 322 -3.21 7.19 14.27
N TYR A 323 -4.28 7.26 15.04
CA TYR A 323 -4.57 6.27 16.08
C TYR A 323 -4.62 4.85 15.51
N SER A 324 -5.42 4.65 14.46
CA SER A 324 -5.56 3.33 13.82
C SER A 324 -4.24 2.86 13.17
N ILE A 325 -3.47 3.75 12.56
CA ILE A 325 -2.14 3.44 12.03
C ILE A 325 -1.21 2.92 13.15
N LYS A 326 -1.11 3.63 14.28
CA LYS A 326 -0.27 3.21 15.42
C LYS A 326 -0.68 1.82 15.95
N LYS A 327 -1.98 1.63 16.13
CA LYS A 327 -2.56 0.36 16.57
C LYS A 327 -2.18 -0.79 15.64
N HIS A 328 -2.43 -0.65 14.35
CA HIS A 328 -2.16 -1.71 13.38
C HIS A 328 -0.67 -1.90 13.11
N TRP A 329 0.14 -0.85 13.22
CA TRP A 329 1.60 -0.98 13.21
C TRP A 329 2.08 -1.87 14.37
N CYS A 330 1.61 -1.61 15.58
CA CYS A 330 1.93 -2.42 16.74
C CYS A 330 1.48 -3.89 16.57
N LEU A 331 0.23 -4.12 16.16
CA LEU A 331 -0.32 -5.45 15.95
C LEU A 331 0.48 -6.25 14.91
N GLU A 332 0.84 -5.65 13.79
CA GLU A 332 1.61 -6.29 12.73
C GLU A 332 3.05 -6.61 13.17
N ALA A 333 3.71 -5.68 13.85
CA ALA A 333 5.03 -5.93 14.42
C ALA A 333 5.01 -7.07 15.45
N GLN A 334 4.02 -7.09 16.34
CA GLN A 334 3.82 -8.16 17.31
C GLN A 334 3.51 -9.50 16.63
N ARG A 335 2.68 -9.50 15.58
CA ARG A 335 2.34 -10.71 14.82
C ARG A 335 3.57 -11.34 14.21
N LEU A 336 4.43 -10.56 13.57
CA LEU A 336 5.68 -11.04 12.99
C LEU A 336 6.63 -11.58 14.07
N VAL A 337 6.80 -10.86 15.18
CA VAL A 337 7.66 -11.30 16.30
C VAL A 337 7.15 -12.60 16.91
N ARG A 338 5.84 -12.75 17.12
CA ARG A 338 5.25 -14.01 17.65
C ARG A 338 5.49 -15.19 16.68
N ALA A 339 5.28 -14.99 15.38
CA ALA A 339 5.52 -16.01 14.37
C ALA A 339 6.98 -16.47 14.37
N GLU A 340 7.94 -15.52 14.46
CA GLU A 340 9.36 -15.85 14.52
C GLU A 340 9.73 -16.64 15.78
N ARG A 341 9.16 -16.29 16.93
CA ARG A 341 9.41 -17.02 18.19
C ARG A 341 8.84 -18.44 18.21
N MET A 342 7.80 -18.70 17.42
CA MET A 342 7.21 -20.04 17.30
C MET A 342 7.96 -20.95 16.32
N ARG A 343 8.98 -20.43 15.60
CA ARG A 343 9.76 -21.25 14.66
C ARG A 343 10.64 -22.28 15.40
N PRO A 344 10.69 -23.53 14.91
CA PRO A 344 11.61 -24.53 15.45
C PRO A 344 13.08 -24.09 15.35
N PRO A 345 13.94 -24.41 16.33
CA PRO A 345 15.35 -24.01 16.37
C PRO A 345 16.19 -24.45 15.15
N THR A 346 15.81 -25.53 14.47
CA THR A 346 16.48 -26.06 13.29
C THR A 346 16.46 -25.13 12.08
N GLN A 347 15.44 -24.30 11.94
CA GLN A 347 15.37 -23.31 10.85
C GLN A 347 16.15 -22.02 11.18
N ASN A 348 16.40 -21.75 12.45
CA ASN A 348 17.22 -20.62 12.89
C ASN A 348 18.74 -20.91 12.79
N ALA A 349 19.16 -22.17 12.89
CA ALA A 349 20.58 -22.53 12.80
C ALA A 349 21.15 -22.40 11.37
N GLU A 350 20.33 -22.54 10.35
CA GLU A 350 20.74 -22.32 8.95
C GLU A 350 20.99 -20.85 8.62
N ARG A 351 20.30 -19.92 9.30
CA ARG A 351 20.50 -18.47 9.14
C ARG A 351 21.82 -17.96 9.74
N ILE A 352 22.34 -18.62 10.80
CA ILE A 352 23.57 -18.24 11.48
C ILE A 352 24.80 -18.79 10.73
N ARG A 353 24.61 -19.75 9.83
CA ARG A 353 25.66 -20.36 8.98
C ARG A 353 25.73 -19.72 7.59
N VAL A 354 25.67 -18.39 7.47
CA VAL A 354 26.32 -17.75 6.33
C VAL A 354 27.81 -17.70 6.71
N PRO A 355 28.68 -18.54 6.10
CA PRO A 355 30.09 -18.48 6.39
C PRO A 355 30.59 -17.11 5.96
N ASP A 356 31.35 -16.50 6.80
CA ASP A 356 32.17 -15.35 6.46
C ASP A 356 33.30 -15.81 5.50
N GLU A 357 32.95 -16.21 4.30
CA GLU A 357 33.88 -16.60 3.23
C GLU A 357 34.77 -15.44 2.77
N ARG A 358 34.53 -14.22 3.27
CA ARG A 358 35.41 -13.08 3.00
C ARG A 358 36.62 -12.99 3.92
N ALA A 359 36.54 -13.52 5.11
CA ALA A 359 37.70 -13.51 6.05
C ALA A 359 38.81 -14.49 5.66
N SER A 360 38.48 -15.64 5.08
CA SER A 360 39.46 -16.66 4.70
C SER A 360 40.22 -16.38 3.38
N ARG A 361 39.76 -15.42 2.56
CA ARG A 361 40.46 -15.03 1.31
C ARG A 361 41.52 -13.94 1.54
N THR A 362 41.46 -13.21 2.63
CA THR A 362 42.42 -12.12 2.91
C THR A 362 43.68 -12.65 3.57
N GLU A 363 43.64 -13.77 4.31
CA GLU A 363 44.82 -14.37 4.93
C GLU A 363 45.68 -15.19 3.97
N ALA A 364 45.07 -15.77 2.94
CA ALA A 364 45.81 -16.55 1.92
C ALA A 364 46.59 -15.68 0.90
N SER A 365 46.32 -14.37 0.84
CA SER A 365 46.99 -13.45 -0.08
C SER A 365 48.20 -12.76 0.50
N THR A 366 48.40 -12.80 1.84
CA THR A 366 49.54 -12.16 2.52
C THR A 366 50.72 -13.10 2.73
N GLU A 367 50.54 -14.41 2.60
CA GLU A 367 51.58 -15.40 2.79
C GLU A 367 52.37 -15.75 1.50
N SER A 368 51.87 -15.30 0.34
CA SER A 368 52.52 -15.53 -0.97
C SER A 368 53.42 -14.40 -1.45
N ALA A 369 53.55 -13.28 -0.68
CA ALA A 369 54.36 -12.12 -1.05
C ALA A 369 55.68 -12.01 -0.28
N SER A 370 56.07 -13.04 0.52
CA SER A 370 57.34 -13.04 1.28
C SER A 370 58.09 -14.37 1.16
N ARG A 371 58.28 -14.82 -0.07
CA ARG A 371 59.32 -15.80 -0.42
C ARG A 371 59.94 -15.46 -1.76
#